data_f95e24cc03ae14826d2f75e9d044b956
#
_entry.id   f95e24cc03ae14826d2f75e9d044b956
#
_cell.length_a   1.000
_cell.length_b   1.000
_cell.length_c   1.000
_cell.angle_alpha   90.00
_cell.angle_beta   90.00
_cell.angle_gamma   90.00
#
_symmetry.space_group_name_H-M   'P 1'
#
loop_
_entity.id
_entity.type
_entity.pdbx_description
1 polymer ?
#
loop_
_entity_poly.entity_id
_entity_poly.type
_entity_poly.pdbx_seq_one_letter_code
_entity_poly.pdbx_strand_id
1 'polypeptide(L)'
;VAVAVLKNAAEQGDTLLPFNDVLNRITKRFPERRACRPDRDLVTAQASFYQEVIDFQVDGEPPTMALKVLSELEQEVRSRLASRVKRKNTPPPSDWDWEKLLKEEFKEGKATKLTPDVEERARKEKATALGILFESRFSVLTGRAGTGKTSVLKVFLKGLEEIEGRRPILLLAPTGKARVRLMDRTKRDAYTIHQFLMRHGWLNPDNFTLRFQGGRQHGAPTVIVDEASMIPMDLLGVLFRALDLNKVSRLILVGDTNQLPPIGPGRPFVDIIAWLESDSERRK
;
A
#
# COMPACT_ATOMS: atom_id res chain seq x y z
N VAL A 1 -19.50 0.29 -23.42
CA VAL A 1 -19.37 1.74 -23.23
C VAL A 1 -19.08 2.05 -21.76
N ALA A 2 -19.90 1.60 -20.78
CA ALA A 2 -19.68 1.84 -19.35
C ALA A 2 -18.27 1.36 -18.89
N VAL A 3 -17.84 0.18 -19.30
CA VAL A 3 -16.47 -0.33 -19.02
C VAL A 3 -15.38 0.62 -19.51
N ALA A 4 -15.54 1.21 -20.70
CA ALA A 4 -14.57 2.17 -21.23
C ALA A 4 -14.55 3.49 -20.43
N VAL A 5 -15.71 3.93 -19.92
CA VAL A 5 -15.80 5.10 -19.02
C VAL A 5 -15.11 4.81 -17.70
N LEU A 6 -15.36 3.63 -17.10
CA LEU A 6 -14.73 3.21 -15.85
C LEU A 6 -13.21 3.01 -15.97
N LYS A 7 -12.75 2.45 -17.10
CA LYS A 7 -11.29 2.33 -17.37
C LYS A 7 -10.63 3.70 -17.48
N ASN A 8 -11.23 4.62 -18.22
CA ASN A 8 -10.71 5.98 -18.32
C ASN A 8 -10.71 6.72 -16.96
N ALA A 9 -11.74 6.52 -16.15
CA ALA A 9 -11.78 7.05 -14.79
C ALA A 9 -10.66 6.46 -13.92
N ALA A 10 -10.43 5.14 -14.02
CA ALA A 10 -9.34 4.47 -13.30
C ALA A 10 -7.96 5.01 -13.69
N GLU A 11 -7.72 5.31 -14.97
CA GLU A 11 -6.49 5.97 -15.43
C GLU A 11 -6.33 7.38 -14.85
N GLN A 12 -7.44 8.05 -14.50
CA GLN A 12 -7.46 9.35 -13.85
C GLN A 12 -7.41 9.30 -12.32
N GLY A 13 -7.38 8.09 -11.75
CA GLY A 13 -7.27 7.88 -10.31
C GLY A 13 -8.56 7.44 -9.61
N ASP A 14 -9.69 7.41 -10.30
CA ASP A 14 -10.97 7.00 -9.71
C ASP A 14 -11.10 5.47 -9.70
N THR A 15 -11.43 4.85 -8.57
CA THR A 15 -11.76 3.41 -8.51
C THR A 15 -13.26 3.17 -8.58
N LEU A 16 -14.05 4.19 -8.26
CA LEU A 16 -15.49 4.15 -8.10
C LEU A 16 -16.11 5.45 -8.67
N LEU A 17 -17.20 5.33 -9.39
CA LEU A 17 -17.97 6.50 -9.87
C LEU A 17 -19.43 6.40 -9.44
N PRO A 18 -20.07 7.53 -9.07
CA PRO A 18 -21.54 7.61 -8.96
C PRO A 18 -22.19 7.17 -10.27
N PHE A 19 -23.27 6.41 -10.19
CA PHE A 19 -23.99 5.91 -11.36
C PHE A 19 -24.38 7.02 -12.36
N ASN A 20 -24.88 8.14 -11.83
CA ASN A 20 -25.25 9.28 -12.66
C ASN A 20 -24.07 9.89 -13.40
N ASP A 21 -22.87 9.87 -12.82
CA ASP A 21 -21.67 10.38 -13.48
C ASP A 21 -21.25 9.47 -14.63
N VAL A 22 -21.36 8.14 -14.46
CA VAL A 22 -21.14 7.19 -15.55
C VAL A 22 -22.10 7.47 -16.69
N LEU A 23 -23.40 7.65 -16.41
CA LEU A 23 -24.40 7.96 -17.42
C LEU A 23 -24.14 9.30 -18.12
N ASN A 24 -23.76 10.31 -17.38
CA ASN A 24 -23.42 11.63 -17.93
C ASN A 24 -22.20 11.57 -18.85
N ARG A 25 -21.14 10.83 -18.44
CA ARG A 25 -19.94 10.61 -19.26
C ARG A 25 -20.27 9.81 -20.54
N ILE A 26 -21.18 8.81 -20.46
CA ILE A 26 -21.68 8.06 -21.62
C ILE A 26 -22.44 8.98 -22.57
N THR A 27 -23.39 9.75 -22.05
CA THR A 27 -24.23 10.68 -22.86
C THR A 27 -23.40 11.75 -23.54
N LYS A 28 -22.37 12.28 -22.85
CA LYS A 28 -21.45 13.27 -23.42
C LYS A 28 -20.63 12.69 -24.56
N ARG A 29 -20.24 11.42 -24.47
CA ARG A 29 -19.42 10.74 -25.49
C ARG A 29 -20.24 10.27 -26.69
N PHE A 30 -21.54 9.98 -26.49
CA PHE A 30 -22.46 9.48 -27.51
C PHE A 30 -23.77 10.27 -27.46
N PRO A 31 -23.76 11.55 -27.89
CA PRO A 31 -24.94 12.43 -27.80
C PRO A 31 -26.16 11.94 -28.59
N GLU A 32 -25.92 11.17 -29.67
CA GLU A 32 -26.96 10.53 -30.50
C GLU A 32 -27.75 9.46 -29.75
N ARG A 33 -27.22 8.93 -28.65
CA ARG A 33 -27.85 7.87 -27.84
C ARG A 33 -28.54 8.38 -26.58
N ARG A 34 -28.84 9.67 -26.49
CA ARG A 34 -29.52 10.25 -25.31
C ARG A 34 -30.87 9.59 -24.98
N ALA A 35 -31.61 9.17 -26.01
CA ALA A 35 -32.88 8.49 -25.83
C ALA A 35 -32.75 7.06 -25.23
N CYS A 36 -31.56 6.47 -25.27
CA CYS A 36 -31.29 5.13 -24.75
C CYS A 36 -30.60 5.18 -23.38
N ARG A 37 -30.84 6.22 -22.58
CA ARG A 37 -30.24 6.34 -21.25
C ARG A 37 -30.85 5.28 -20.32
N PRO A 38 -30.06 4.30 -19.82
CA PRO A 38 -30.59 3.31 -18.90
C PRO A 38 -30.88 3.98 -17.54
N ASP A 39 -31.96 3.52 -16.90
CA ASP A 39 -32.23 3.84 -15.50
C ASP A 39 -31.59 2.78 -14.56
N ARG A 40 -31.72 3.02 -13.27
CA ARG A 40 -31.20 2.13 -12.24
C ARG A 40 -31.82 0.72 -12.31
N ASP A 41 -33.14 0.65 -12.52
CA ASP A 41 -33.88 -0.62 -12.51
C ASP A 41 -33.50 -1.48 -13.71
N LEU A 42 -33.37 -0.86 -14.89
CA LEU A 42 -32.92 -1.55 -16.10
C LEU A 42 -31.47 -2.10 -15.92
N VAL A 43 -30.56 -1.29 -15.36
CA VAL A 43 -29.19 -1.75 -15.11
C VAL A 43 -29.18 -2.89 -14.12
N THR A 44 -29.95 -2.80 -13.04
CA THR A 44 -30.06 -3.88 -12.03
C THR A 44 -30.64 -5.17 -12.66
N ALA A 45 -31.70 -5.05 -13.47
CA ALA A 45 -32.31 -6.19 -14.13
C ALA A 45 -31.36 -6.90 -15.13
N GLN A 46 -30.39 -6.19 -15.67
CA GLN A 46 -29.40 -6.71 -16.63
C GLN A 46 -28.08 -7.10 -15.96
N ALA A 47 -28.01 -7.20 -14.63
CA ALA A 47 -26.79 -7.47 -13.88
C ALA A 47 -26.03 -8.72 -14.37
N SER A 48 -26.75 -9.79 -14.76
CA SER A 48 -26.16 -11.04 -15.26
C SER A 48 -25.24 -10.84 -16.49
N PHE A 49 -25.45 -9.79 -17.28
CA PHE A 49 -24.64 -9.51 -18.47
C PHE A 49 -23.32 -8.80 -18.20
N TYR A 50 -23.17 -8.12 -17.06
CA TYR A 50 -21.99 -7.32 -16.78
C TYR A 50 -21.34 -7.58 -15.42
N GLN A 51 -21.94 -8.39 -14.56
CA GLN A 51 -21.46 -8.64 -13.19
C GLN A 51 -20.04 -9.21 -13.10
N GLU A 52 -19.51 -9.80 -14.16
CA GLU A 52 -18.13 -10.26 -14.22
C GLU A 52 -17.11 -9.13 -14.48
N VAL A 53 -17.59 -7.99 -14.98
CA VAL A 53 -16.72 -6.87 -15.40
C VAL A 53 -16.98 -5.61 -14.59
N ILE A 54 -18.24 -5.39 -14.19
CA ILE A 54 -18.68 -4.20 -13.45
C ILE A 54 -19.26 -4.64 -12.11
N ASP A 55 -18.83 -3.97 -11.05
CA ASP A 55 -19.44 -3.99 -9.74
C ASP A 55 -20.41 -2.80 -9.64
N PHE A 56 -21.72 -3.08 -9.49
CA PHE A 56 -22.75 -2.08 -9.34
C PHE A 56 -23.36 -2.17 -7.94
N GLN A 57 -23.03 -1.20 -7.10
CA GLN A 57 -23.52 -1.10 -5.73
C GLN A 57 -24.79 -0.28 -5.69
N VAL A 58 -25.93 -0.98 -5.61
CA VAL A 58 -27.29 -0.41 -5.69
C VAL A 58 -27.72 0.21 -4.37
N ASP A 59 -27.32 -0.38 -3.24
CA ASP A 59 -27.78 -0.02 -1.89
C ASP A 59 -27.14 1.27 -1.35
N GLY A 60 -26.14 1.81 -2.05
CA GLY A 60 -25.54 3.09 -1.72
C GLY A 60 -26.38 4.28 -2.21
N GLU A 61 -26.38 5.39 -1.46
CA GLU A 61 -26.94 6.67 -1.95
C GLU A 61 -25.83 7.72 -2.08
N PRO A 62 -25.43 8.07 -3.31
CA PRO A 62 -25.92 7.57 -4.60
C PRO A 62 -25.40 6.15 -4.96
N PRO A 63 -26.11 5.39 -5.82
CA PRO A 63 -25.61 4.13 -6.36
C PRO A 63 -24.28 4.35 -7.10
N THR A 64 -23.37 3.38 -7.04
CA THR A 64 -22.02 3.52 -7.59
C THR A 64 -21.65 2.35 -8.50
N MET A 65 -20.72 2.62 -9.42
CA MET A 65 -20.16 1.63 -10.34
C MET A 65 -18.64 1.62 -10.28
N ALA A 66 -18.06 0.43 -10.29
CA ALA A 66 -16.63 0.20 -10.34
C ALA A 66 -16.26 -0.87 -11.37
N LEU A 67 -14.99 -0.95 -11.76
CA LEU A 67 -14.46 -2.14 -12.40
C LEU A 67 -14.41 -3.27 -11.37
N LYS A 68 -15.01 -4.41 -11.69
CA LYS A 68 -15.10 -5.58 -10.79
C LYS A 68 -13.74 -5.99 -10.24
N VAL A 69 -12.72 -6.01 -11.09
CA VAL A 69 -11.35 -6.36 -10.68
C VAL A 69 -10.78 -5.41 -9.61
N LEU A 70 -11.08 -4.11 -9.69
CA LEU A 70 -10.59 -3.14 -8.69
C LEU A 70 -11.33 -3.29 -7.37
N SER A 71 -12.65 -3.47 -7.42
CA SER A 71 -13.47 -3.74 -6.22
C SER A 71 -13.04 -5.01 -5.50
N GLU A 72 -12.78 -6.10 -6.24
CA GLU A 72 -12.28 -7.36 -5.67
C GLU A 72 -10.89 -7.20 -5.03
N LEU A 73 -9.97 -6.49 -5.68
CA LEU A 73 -8.65 -6.23 -5.14
C LEU A 73 -8.72 -5.39 -3.86
N GLU A 74 -9.56 -4.37 -3.83
CA GLU A 74 -9.76 -3.54 -2.64
C GLU A 74 -10.30 -4.36 -1.47
N GLN A 75 -11.34 -5.17 -1.70
CA GLN A 75 -11.92 -6.04 -0.68
C GLN A 75 -10.91 -7.07 -0.17
N GLU A 76 -10.10 -7.65 -1.06
CA GLU A 76 -9.06 -8.60 -0.71
C GLU A 76 -7.96 -7.95 0.15
N VAL A 77 -7.46 -6.79 -0.24
CA VAL A 77 -6.46 -6.04 0.53
C VAL A 77 -7.02 -5.69 1.91
N ARG A 78 -8.23 -5.14 1.97
CA ARG A 78 -8.92 -4.80 3.23
C ARG A 78 -9.05 -6.01 4.16
N SER A 79 -9.53 -7.15 3.65
CA SER A 79 -9.69 -8.37 4.44
C SER A 79 -8.37 -8.89 4.98
N ARG A 80 -7.33 -8.94 4.13
CA ARG A 80 -5.99 -9.39 4.51
C ARG A 80 -5.35 -8.47 5.55
N LEU A 81 -5.52 -7.16 5.44
CA LEU A 81 -5.03 -6.19 6.42
C LEU A 81 -5.79 -6.29 7.75
N ALA A 82 -7.13 -6.38 7.72
CA ALA A 82 -7.95 -6.49 8.92
C ALA A 82 -7.57 -7.70 9.78
N SER A 83 -7.23 -8.83 9.14
CA SER A 83 -6.77 -10.02 9.83
C SER A 83 -5.40 -9.87 10.50
N ARG A 84 -4.56 -8.96 9.98
CA ARG A 84 -3.18 -8.76 10.46
C ARG A 84 -3.07 -7.69 11.55
N VAL A 85 -3.84 -6.61 11.45
CA VAL A 85 -3.81 -5.49 12.40
C VAL A 85 -4.12 -5.95 13.84
N LYS A 86 -5.00 -6.94 14.00
CA LYS A 86 -5.37 -7.49 15.32
C LYS A 86 -4.32 -8.43 15.93
N ARG A 87 -3.30 -8.83 15.19
CA ARG A 87 -2.30 -9.81 15.64
C ARG A 87 -0.96 -9.12 15.86
N LYS A 88 -0.31 -9.46 16.96
CA LYS A 88 1.04 -8.98 17.27
C LYS A 88 2.05 -10.12 17.16
N ASN A 89 3.29 -9.76 16.93
CA ASN A 89 4.45 -10.63 17.06
C ASN A 89 4.92 -10.64 18.52
N THR A 90 5.84 -11.53 18.86
CA THR A 90 6.53 -11.51 20.14
C THR A 90 7.25 -10.19 20.31
N PRO A 91 7.14 -9.52 21.48
CA PRO A 91 7.87 -8.29 21.75
C PRO A 91 9.40 -8.55 21.73
N PRO A 92 10.23 -7.50 21.60
CA PRO A 92 11.65 -7.63 21.75
C PRO A 92 12.01 -8.10 23.17
N PRO A 93 13.24 -8.61 23.40
CA PRO A 93 13.74 -8.92 24.74
C PRO A 93 13.56 -7.73 25.70
N SER A 94 13.30 -7.98 26.98
CA SER A 94 13.01 -6.95 27.99
C SER A 94 14.17 -5.98 28.24
N ASP A 95 15.38 -6.38 27.94
CA ASP A 95 16.61 -5.59 28.02
C ASP A 95 16.97 -4.86 26.73
N TRP A 96 16.11 -4.97 25.69
CA TRP A 96 16.32 -4.33 24.40
C TRP A 96 15.98 -2.83 24.44
N ASP A 97 16.94 -2.00 24.02
CA ASP A 97 16.80 -0.54 24.04
C ASP A 97 16.96 0.07 22.63
N TRP A 98 15.85 0.44 22.00
CA TRP A 98 15.81 1.11 20.72
C TRP A 98 16.43 2.51 20.76
N GLU A 99 16.37 3.22 21.90
CA GLU A 99 17.00 4.55 22.04
C GLU A 99 18.53 4.45 22.01
N LYS A 100 19.08 3.41 22.64
CA LYS A 100 20.51 3.14 22.61
C LYS A 100 20.97 2.88 21.18
N LEU A 101 20.27 2.03 20.43
CA LEU A 101 20.60 1.73 19.04
C LEU A 101 20.51 2.97 18.15
N LEU A 102 19.49 3.83 18.34
CA LEU A 102 19.36 5.11 17.66
C LEU A 102 20.55 6.04 17.99
N LYS A 103 20.99 6.13 19.25
CA LYS A 103 22.15 6.93 19.65
C LYS A 103 23.44 6.46 18.97
N GLU A 104 23.63 5.16 18.87
CA GLU A 104 24.79 4.56 18.22
C GLU A 104 24.84 4.87 16.73
N GLU A 105 23.72 4.68 16.02
CA GLU A 105 23.63 4.91 14.57
C GLU A 105 23.69 6.39 14.17
N PHE A 106 23.22 7.31 15.02
CA PHE A 106 23.22 8.74 14.74
C PHE A 106 24.40 9.51 15.38
N LYS A 107 25.30 8.83 16.13
CA LYS A 107 26.55 9.46 16.64
C LYS A 107 27.51 9.88 15.53
N GLU A 108 27.38 9.30 14.35
CA GLU A 108 28.32 9.51 13.23
C GLU A 108 27.94 10.62 12.25
N GLY A 109 27.15 11.61 12.58
CA GLY A 109 26.95 12.56 11.54
C GLY A 109 26.01 13.71 11.70
N LYS A 110 26.59 14.87 11.73
CA LYS A 110 26.07 16.20 11.51
C LYS A 110 25.35 16.80 12.71
N ALA A 111 25.96 17.87 13.24
CA ALA A 111 25.31 18.82 14.11
C ALA A 111 23.91 19.14 13.57
N THR A 112 22.91 18.59 14.21
CA THR A 112 21.52 18.94 13.93
C THR A 112 21.34 20.38 14.43
N LYS A 113 20.71 21.24 13.61
CA LYS A 113 20.33 22.59 14.00
C LYS A 113 19.19 22.62 15.04
N LEU A 114 18.91 21.46 15.68
CA LEU A 114 17.82 21.28 16.65
C LEU A 114 18.34 21.55 18.06
N THR A 115 17.48 22.07 18.91
CA THR A 115 17.78 22.19 20.35
C THR A 115 17.84 20.79 20.98
N PRO A 116 18.62 20.57 22.04
CA PRO A 116 18.76 19.28 22.72
C PRO A 116 17.43 18.63 23.09
N ASP A 117 16.48 19.42 23.58
CA ASP A 117 15.14 18.93 23.97
C ASP A 117 14.32 18.39 22.78
N VAL A 118 14.40 19.08 21.63
CA VAL A 118 13.70 18.65 20.41
C VAL A 118 14.34 17.37 19.87
N GLU A 119 15.64 17.25 19.96
CA GLU A 119 16.38 16.07 19.54
C GLU A 119 16.05 14.85 20.41
N GLU A 120 16.00 15.02 21.73
CA GLU A 120 15.62 13.96 22.66
C GLU A 120 14.18 13.49 22.44
N ARG A 121 13.24 14.43 22.28
CA ARG A 121 11.84 14.11 21.97
C ARG A 121 11.70 13.33 20.65
N ALA A 122 12.38 13.80 19.59
CA ALA A 122 12.36 13.11 18.30
C ALA A 122 12.98 11.70 18.36
N ARG A 123 13.97 11.50 19.24
CA ARG A 123 14.58 10.19 19.46
C ARG A 123 13.63 9.23 20.18
N LYS A 124 12.96 9.69 21.23
CA LYS A 124 11.94 8.89 21.94
C LYS A 124 10.80 8.49 21.04
N GLU A 125 10.31 9.41 20.21
CA GLU A 125 9.28 9.15 19.22
C GLU A 125 9.72 8.07 18.22
N LYS A 126 10.94 8.16 17.69
CA LYS A 126 11.51 7.15 16.79
C LYS A 126 11.70 5.79 17.48
N ALA A 127 12.14 5.75 18.72
CA ALA A 127 12.29 4.52 19.48
C ALA A 127 10.94 3.83 19.70
N THR A 128 9.90 4.58 20.04
CA THR A 128 8.53 4.09 20.14
C THR A 128 8.06 3.51 18.80
N ALA A 129 8.30 4.24 17.70
CA ALA A 129 7.93 3.76 16.37
C ALA A 129 8.66 2.45 16.01
N LEU A 130 9.93 2.30 16.35
CA LEU A 130 10.71 1.07 16.14
C LEU A 130 10.12 -0.12 16.90
N GLY A 131 9.72 0.07 18.15
CA GLY A 131 9.01 -0.94 18.94
C GLY A 131 7.71 -1.38 18.28
N ILE A 132 6.89 -0.42 17.85
CA ILE A 132 5.64 -0.70 17.13
C ILE A 132 5.89 -1.48 15.83
N LEU A 133 6.88 -1.08 15.03
CA LEU A 133 7.24 -1.79 13.80
C LEU A 133 7.69 -3.24 14.08
N PHE A 134 8.36 -3.47 15.19
CA PHE A 134 8.84 -4.80 15.57
C PHE A 134 7.69 -5.72 15.99
N GLU A 135 6.78 -5.24 16.82
CA GLU A 135 5.68 -6.03 17.38
C GLU A 135 4.50 -6.21 16.44
N SER A 136 4.27 -5.26 15.52
CA SER A 136 3.09 -5.30 14.66
C SER A 136 3.27 -6.23 13.46
N ARG A 137 2.23 -6.97 13.10
CA ARG A 137 2.21 -7.77 11.87
C ARG A 137 1.92 -6.95 10.62
N PHE A 138 1.32 -5.79 10.80
CA PHE A 138 1.14 -4.77 9.77
C PHE A 138 1.35 -3.39 10.38
N SER A 139 2.14 -2.56 9.73
CA SER A 139 2.43 -1.19 10.15
C SER A 139 2.53 -0.24 8.97
N VAL A 140 2.18 1.00 9.21
CA VAL A 140 2.41 2.10 8.28
C VAL A 140 3.34 3.12 8.94
N LEU A 141 4.48 3.38 8.31
CA LEU A 141 5.41 4.43 8.70
C LEU A 141 5.21 5.63 7.79
N THR A 142 4.55 6.65 8.30
CA THR A 142 4.29 7.89 7.55
C THR A 142 5.13 9.04 8.07
N GLY A 143 5.37 10.03 7.21
CA GLY A 143 6.09 11.26 7.54
C GLY A 143 6.50 12.02 6.28
N ARG A 144 6.68 13.34 6.41
CA ARG A 144 7.08 14.20 5.29
C ARG A 144 8.42 13.79 4.69
N ALA A 145 8.68 14.22 3.45
CA ALA A 145 9.98 14.05 2.83
C ALA A 145 11.09 14.67 3.72
N GLY A 146 12.20 13.95 3.89
CA GLY A 146 13.31 14.43 4.71
C GLY A 146 13.22 14.20 6.23
N THR A 147 12.10 13.68 6.76
CA THR A 147 11.94 13.37 8.21
C THR A 147 12.76 12.19 8.72
N GLY A 148 13.48 11.51 7.82
CA GLY A 148 14.37 10.43 8.20
C GLY A 148 13.72 9.03 8.23
N LYS A 149 12.57 8.81 7.57
CA LYS A 149 11.91 7.50 7.48
C LYS A 149 12.87 6.37 7.10
N THR A 150 13.68 6.57 6.06
CA THR A 150 14.65 5.56 5.61
C THR A 150 15.79 5.35 6.62
N SER A 151 16.12 6.37 7.41
CA SER A 151 17.09 6.23 8.51
C SER A 151 16.51 5.40 9.66
N VAL A 152 15.21 5.59 9.97
CA VAL A 152 14.48 4.74 10.92
C VAL A 152 14.47 3.30 10.44
N LEU A 153 14.22 3.05 9.13
CA LEU A 153 14.29 1.71 8.55
C LEU A 153 15.68 1.08 8.68
N LYS A 154 16.75 1.85 8.49
CA LYS A 154 18.12 1.34 8.67
C LYS A 154 18.33 0.81 10.10
N VAL A 155 17.93 1.61 11.10
CA VAL A 155 18.02 1.22 12.52
C VAL A 155 17.13 0.03 12.82
N PHE A 156 15.90 0.02 12.28
CA PHE A 156 14.99 -1.10 12.41
C PHE A 156 15.59 -2.42 11.89
N LEU A 157 16.17 -2.40 10.69
CA LEU A 157 16.78 -3.58 10.08
C LEU A 157 17.99 -4.08 10.85
N LYS A 158 18.79 -3.16 11.43
CA LYS A 158 19.92 -3.52 12.30
C LYS A 158 19.42 -4.19 13.59
N GLY A 159 18.48 -3.56 14.29
CA GLY A 159 17.91 -4.15 15.51
C GLY A 159 17.19 -5.48 15.26
N LEU A 160 16.50 -5.61 14.13
CA LEU A 160 15.87 -6.86 13.74
C LEU A 160 16.92 -7.99 13.57
N GLU A 161 18.06 -7.69 12.94
CA GLU A 161 19.16 -8.66 12.77
C GLU A 161 19.85 -9.01 14.10
N GLU A 162 19.98 -8.04 15.01
CA GLU A 162 20.56 -8.29 16.35
C GLU A 162 19.64 -9.13 17.23
N ILE A 163 18.31 -8.92 17.16
CA ILE A 163 17.32 -9.67 17.98
C ILE A 163 17.04 -11.07 17.40
N GLU A 164 16.78 -11.16 16.10
CA GLU A 164 16.28 -12.39 15.46
C GLU A 164 17.32 -13.13 14.61
N GLY A 165 18.53 -12.57 14.49
CA GLY A 165 19.56 -13.06 13.59
C GLY A 165 19.27 -12.70 12.12
N ARG A 166 20.14 -13.18 11.23
CA ARG A 166 19.99 -12.94 9.78
C ARG A 166 18.84 -13.75 9.22
N ARG A 167 17.71 -13.08 8.95
CA ARG A 167 16.54 -13.66 8.28
C ARG A 167 16.31 -13.00 6.93
N PRO A 168 15.66 -13.67 5.97
CA PRO A 168 15.27 -13.06 4.71
C PRO A 168 14.38 -11.82 4.92
N ILE A 169 14.74 -10.75 4.25
CA ILE A 169 13.97 -9.50 4.23
C ILE A 169 13.72 -9.15 2.77
N LEU A 170 12.48 -8.84 2.44
CA LEU A 170 12.08 -8.37 1.11
C LEU A 170 11.88 -6.86 1.14
N LEU A 171 12.76 -6.11 0.48
CA LEU A 171 12.67 -4.67 0.32
C LEU A 171 12.13 -4.33 -1.06
N LEU A 172 11.03 -3.60 -1.12
CA LEU A 172 10.34 -3.23 -2.34
C LEU A 172 10.19 -1.71 -2.46
N ALA A 173 10.20 -1.22 -3.69
CA ALA A 173 9.91 0.18 -4.00
C ALA A 173 9.14 0.28 -5.33
N PRO A 174 8.31 1.33 -5.56
CA PRO A 174 7.55 1.47 -6.79
C PRO A 174 8.42 1.80 -8.01
N THR A 175 9.53 2.52 -7.82
CA THR A 175 10.39 3.02 -8.90
C THR A 175 11.84 2.58 -8.75
N GLY A 176 12.58 2.57 -9.88
CA GLY A 176 14.03 2.28 -9.88
C GLY A 176 14.82 3.26 -9.02
N LYS A 177 14.46 4.56 -9.03
CA LYS A 177 15.12 5.59 -8.22
C LYS A 177 14.90 5.37 -6.72
N ALA A 178 13.67 5.04 -6.32
CA ALA A 178 13.36 4.72 -4.93
C ALA A 178 14.10 3.44 -4.48
N ARG A 179 14.13 2.40 -5.32
CA ARG A 179 14.89 1.17 -5.09
C ARG A 179 16.37 1.46 -4.80
N VAL A 180 17.04 2.24 -5.66
CA VAL A 180 18.46 2.57 -5.48
C VAL A 180 18.68 3.32 -4.16
N ARG A 181 17.84 4.30 -3.84
CA ARG A 181 17.92 5.02 -2.55
C ARG A 181 17.74 4.08 -1.34
N LEU A 182 16.80 3.14 -1.44
CA LEU A 182 16.54 2.14 -0.39
C LEU A 182 17.77 1.24 -0.20
N MET A 183 18.36 0.72 -1.30
CA MET A 183 19.59 -0.07 -1.27
C MET A 183 20.77 0.69 -0.66
N ASP A 184 21.00 1.93 -1.10
CA ASP A 184 22.12 2.76 -0.63
C ASP A 184 22.04 3.02 0.88
N ARG A 185 20.84 3.23 1.41
CA ARG A 185 20.65 3.57 2.82
C ARG A 185 20.60 2.35 3.73
N THR A 186 20.00 1.26 3.27
CA THR A 186 19.87 0.02 4.07
C THR A 186 21.05 -0.92 3.92
N LYS A 187 21.88 -0.74 2.87
CA LYS A 187 22.97 -1.64 2.47
C LYS A 187 22.49 -3.08 2.23
N ARG A 188 21.25 -3.22 1.75
CA ARG A 188 20.61 -4.50 1.46
C ARG A 188 19.99 -4.47 0.07
N ASP A 189 19.87 -5.64 -0.55
CA ASP A 189 19.22 -5.77 -1.84
C ASP A 189 17.74 -5.36 -1.76
N ALA A 190 17.32 -4.57 -2.75
CA ALA A 190 15.93 -4.17 -2.93
C ALA A 190 15.52 -4.34 -4.39
N TYR A 191 14.22 -4.52 -4.62
CA TYR A 191 13.65 -4.71 -5.94
C TYR A 191 12.57 -3.66 -6.20
N THR A 192 12.31 -3.36 -7.47
CA THR A 192 11.05 -2.69 -7.77
C THR A 192 9.90 -3.69 -7.63
N ILE A 193 8.69 -3.19 -7.31
CA ILE A 193 7.51 -4.04 -7.27
C ILE A 193 7.34 -4.78 -8.60
N HIS A 194 7.53 -4.10 -9.72
CA HIS A 194 7.45 -4.72 -11.06
C HIS A 194 8.49 -5.82 -11.27
N GLN A 195 9.74 -5.64 -10.81
CA GLN A 195 10.76 -6.70 -10.88
C GLN A 195 10.36 -7.92 -10.03
N PHE A 196 9.82 -7.67 -8.83
CA PHE A 196 9.32 -8.74 -7.97
C PHE A 196 8.16 -9.49 -8.63
N LEU A 197 7.16 -8.78 -9.13
CA LEU A 197 5.99 -9.36 -9.79
C LEU A 197 6.37 -10.13 -11.06
N MET A 198 7.30 -9.61 -11.85
CA MET A 198 7.80 -10.29 -13.06
C MET A 198 8.47 -11.62 -12.72
N ARG A 199 9.35 -11.65 -11.73
CA ARG A 199 10.05 -12.87 -11.28
C ARG A 199 9.09 -13.97 -10.81
N HIS A 200 7.93 -13.58 -10.32
CA HIS A 200 6.92 -14.51 -9.77
C HIS A 200 5.73 -14.74 -10.71
N GLY A 201 5.79 -14.24 -11.95
CA GLY A 201 4.78 -14.51 -12.99
C GLY A 201 3.49 -13.72 -12.86
N TRP A 202 3.50 -12.62 -12.07
CA TRP A 202 2.37 -11.70 -11.89
C TRP A 202 2.40 -10.50 -12.85
N LEU A 203 3.38 -10.47 -13.73
CA LEU A 203 3.51 -9.48 -14.79
C LEU A 203 3.73 -10.20 -16.11
N ASN A 204 3.05 -9.75 -17.16
CA ASN A 204 3.29 -10.26 -18.51
C ASN A 204 4.65 -9.73 -19.01
N PRO A 205 5.60 -10.59 -19.39
CA PRO A 205 6.93 -10.17 -19.82
C PRO A 205 6.93 -9.40 -21.15
N ASP A 206 5.91 -9.63 -22.01
CA ASP A 206 5.90 -9.06 -23.37
C ASP A 206 5.40 -7.60 -23.39
N ASN A 207 4.42 -7.28 -22.55
CA ASN A 207 3.75 -5.97 -22.54
C ASN A 207 3.69 -5.30 -21.15
N PHE A 208 4.32 -5.90 -20.15
CA PHE A 208 4.37 -5.41 -18.76
C PHE A 208 3.00 -5.16 -18.10
N THR A 209 1.94 -5.79 -18.60
CA THR A 209 0.62 -5.70 -17.97
C THR A 209 0.52 -6.60 -16.74
N LEU A 210 -0.20 -6.13 -15.72
CA LEU A 210 -0.46 -6.90 -14.50
C LEU A 210 -1.32 -8.12 -14.82
N ARG A 211 -0.95 -9.26 -14.24
CA ARG A 211 -1.76 -10.47 -14.22
C ARG A 211 -2.45 -10.55 -12.87
N PHE A 212 -3.75 -10.65 -12.90
CA PHE A 212 -4.54 -10.71 -11.66
C PHE A 212 -4.65 -12.13 -11.08
N GLN A 213 -4.20 -13.15 -11.83
CA GLN A 213 -4.21 -14.56 -11.42
C GLN A 213 -3.01 -15.31 -12.00
N GLY A 214 -2.70 -16.49 -11.43
CA GLY A 214 -1.79 -17.48 -12.02
C GLY A 214 -0.31 -17.30 -11.70
N GLY A 215 0.09 -16.28 -10.96
CA GLY A 215 1.48 -16.12 -10.51
C GLY A 215 1.80 -16.96 -9.27
N ARG A 216 3.10 -17.12 -8.97
CA ARG A 216 3.58 -17.81 -7.77
C ARG A 216 3.66 -16.86 -6.59
N GLN A 217 3.28 -17.33 -5.41
CA GLN A 217 3.44 -16.58 -4.18
C GLN A 217 4.85 -16.70 -3.62
N HIS A 218 5.34 -15.62 -3.05
CA HIS A 218 6.62 -15.55 -2.36
C HIS A 218 6.46 -14.81 -1.04
N GLY A 219 7.16 -15.26 0.02
CA GLY A 219 7.12 -14.61 1.32
C GLY A 219 8.50 -14.59 1.98
N ALA A 220 8.78 -13.50 2.67
CA ALA A 220 9.89 -13.34 3.59
C ALA A 220 9.32 -12.95 4.96
N PRO A 221 9.98 -13.31 6.09
CA PRO A 221 9.49 -12.93 7.41
C PRO A 221 9.22 -11.44 7.59
N THR A 222 10.01 -10.60 6.94
CA THR A 222 9.79 -9.15 6.93
C THR A 222 9.72 -8.65 5.49
N VAL A 223 8.65 -7.94 5.17
CA VAL A 223 8.43 -7.26 3.89
C VAL A 223 8.28 -5.77 4.15
N ILE A 224 9.07 -4.96 3.49
CA ILE A 224 9.02 -3.50 3.57
C ILE A 224 8.79 -2.95 2.17
N VAL A 225 7.80 -2.08 2.04
CA VAL A 225 7.47 -1.37 0.80
C VAL A 225 7.69 0.11 1.03
N ASP A 226 8.78 0.65 0.49
CA ASP A 226 9.10 2.08 0.59
C ASP A 226 8.41 2.87 -0.52
N GLU A 227 8.18 4.17 -0.29
CA GLU A 227 7.45 5.09 -1.17
C GLU A 227 6.05 4.55 -1.56
N ALA A 228 5.37 3.89 -0.60
CA ALA A 228 4.08 3.25 -0.82
C ALA A 228 2.95 4.22 -1.22
N SER A 229 3.11 5.52 -0.96
CA SER A 229 2.19 6.58 -1.41
C SER A 229 2.08 6.70 -2.93
N MET A 230 3.05 6.15 -3.68
CA MET A 230 3.06 6.16 -5.16
C MET A 230 2.40 4.91 -5.78
N ILE A 231 1.86 3.99 -4.99
CA ILE A 231 1.35 2.71 -5.47
C ILE A 231 -0.15 2.80 -5.72
N PRO A 232 -0.64 2.59 -6.95
CA PRO A 232 -2.06 2.51 -7.25
C PRO A 232 -2.68 1.18 -6.78
N MET A 233 -4.01 1.12 -6.74
CA MET A 233 -4.78 0.02 -6.16
C MET A 233 -4.55 -1.32 -6.88
N ASP A 234 -4.48 -1.32 -8.18
CA ASP A 234 -4.23 -2.51 -9.00
C ASP A 234 -2.85 -3.12 -8.70
N LEU A 235 -1.81 -2.28 -8.64
CA LEU A 235 -0.45 -2.73 -8.33
C LEU A 235 -0.34 -3.22 -6.88
N LEU A 236 -0.97 -2.54 -5.92
CA LEU A 236 -1.00 -2.97 -4.53
C LEU A 236 -1.75 -4.30 -4.37
N GLY A 237 -2.91 -4.43 -5.01
CA GLY A 237 -3.72 -5.64 -4.95
C GLY A 237 -2.97 -6.85 -5.53
N VAL A 238 -2.33 -6.69 -6.69
CA VAL A 238 -1.52 -7.77 -7.28
C VAL A 238 -0.29 -8.08 -6.42
N LEU A 239 0.35 -7.09 -5.80
CA LEU A 239 1.42 -7.32 -4.83
C LEU A 239 0.93 -8.16 -3.65
N PHE A 240 -0.25 -7.86 -3.11
CA PHE A 240 -0.83 -8.65 -2.01
C PHE A 240 -1.14 -10.09 -2.42
N ARG A 241 -1.54 -10.34 -3.66
CA ARG A 241 -1.72 -11.69 -4.21
C ARG A 241 -0.39 -12.44 -4.38
N ALA A 242 0.65 -11.71 -4.76
CA ALA A 242 2.00 -12.26 -4.94
C ALA A 242 2.71 -12.57 -3.62
N LEU A 243 2.29 -11.98 -2.51
CA LEU A 243 2.86 -12.23 -1.20
C LEU A 243 2.19 -13.43 -0.51
N ASP A 244 3.01 -14.41 -0.10
CA ASP A 244 2.59 -15.46 0.83
C ASP A 244 2.52 -14.88 2.25
N LEU A 245 1.39 -14.27 2.58
CA LEU A 245 1.21 -13.58 3.86
C LEU A 245 1.28 -14.50 5.08
N ASN A 246 1.20 -15.83 4.91
CA ASN A 246 1.39 -16.79 6.01
C ASN A 246 2.86 -16.81 6.47
N LYS A 247 3.79 -16.60 5.54
CA LYS A 247 5.23 -16.51 5.82
C LYS A 247 5.70 -15.13 6.25
N VAL A 248 4.85 -14.09 6.07
CA VAL A 248 5.18 -12.71 6.43
C VAL A 248 4.80 -12.45 7.88
N SER A 249 5.78 -12.31 8.76
CA SER A 249 5.57 -11.87 10.15
C SER A 249 5.32 -10.37 10.22
N ARG A 250 6.04 -9.57 9.42
CA ARG A 250 5.93 -8.10 9.40
C ARG A 250 5.76 -7.60 7.98
N LEU A 251 4.70 -6.86 7.74
CA LEU A 251 4.45 -6.10 6.51
C LEU A 251 4.44 -4.62 6.87
N ILE A 252 5.39 -3.86 6.32
CA ILE A 252 5.57 -2.44 6.64
C ILE A 252 5.43 -1.64 5.35
N LEU A 253 4.46 -0.73 5.32
CA LEU A 253 4.33 0.27 4.26
C LEU A 253 4.95 1.58 4.73
N VAL A 254 5.83 2.17 3.92
CA VAL A 254 6.49 3.43 4.23
C VAL A 254 6.18 4.44 3.15
N GLY A 255 5.73 5.64 3.53
CA GLY A 255 5.35 6.64 2.54
C GLY A 255 5.12 8.03 3.13
N ASP A 256 4.64 8.92 2.29
CA ASP A 256 4.33 10.31 2.63
C ASP A 256 2.96 10.67 2.04
N THR A 257 1.99 10.95 2.89
CA THR A 257 0.62 11.32 2.48
C THR A 257 0.54 12.65 1.73
N ASN A 258 1.57 13.48 1.84
CA ASN A 258 1.65 14.78 1.17
C ASN A 258 2.39 14.74 -0.17
N GLN A 259 2.87 13.57 -0.59
CA GLN A 259 3.43 13.40 -1.93
C GLN A 259 2.34 13.35 -3.00
N LEU A 260 2.77 13.46 -4.27
CA LEU A 260 1.88 13.32 -5.41
C LEU A 260 1.15 11.97 -5.36
N PRO A 261 -0.15 11.95 -5.72
CA PRO A 261 -0.91 10.70 -5.78
C PRO A 261 -0.30 9.72 -6.80
N PRO A 262 -0.60 8.42 -6.68
CA PRO A 262 -0.17 7.43 -7.65
C PRO A 262 -0.72 7.74 -9.04
N ILE A 263 0.01 7.31 -10.07
CA ILE A 263 -0.49 7.28 -11.44
C ILE A 263 -1.23 5.96 -11.61
N GLY A 264 -2.56 6.01 -11.75
CA GLY A 264 -3.43 4.83 -11.82
C GLY A 264 -4.53 4.84 -10.78
N PRO A 265 -5.30 3.74 -10.64
CA PRO A 265 -6.52 3.71 -9.86
C PRO A 265 -6.27 3.80 -8.36
N GLY A 266 -6.99 4.69 -7.69
CA GLY A 266 -7.08 4.79 -6.23
C GLY A 266 -5.86 5.38 -5.54
N ARG A 267 -6.03 5.58 -4.23
CA ARG A 267 -4.98 6.08 -3.32
C ARG A 267 -4.85 5.18 -2.09
N PRO A 268 -4.56 3.90 -2.27
CA PRO A 268 -4.70 2.89 -1.21
C PRO A 268 -3.86 3.19 0.03
N PHE A 269 -2.69 3.83 -0.10
CA PHE A 269 -1.88 4.21 1.05
C PHE A 269 -2.59 5.20 1.97
N VAL A 270 -3.24 6.22 1.41
CA VAL A 270 -4.01 7.22 2.18
C VAL A 270 -5.26 6.58 2.78
N ASP A 271 -5.96 5.74 2.01
CA ASP A 271 -7.16 5.05 2.45
C ASP A 271 -6.88 4.08 3.60
N ILE A 272 -5.75 3.35 3.55
CA ILE A 272 -5.29 2.48 4.64
C ILE A 272 -5.01 3.30 5.91
N ILE A 273 -4.36 4.46 5.81
CA ILE A 273 -4.10 5.32 6.97
C ILE A 273 -5.42 5.81 7.56
N ALA A 274 -6.33 6.35 6.74
CA ALA A 274 -7.64 6.81 7.19
C ALA A 274 -8.43 5.68 7.87
N TRP A 275 -8.38 4.46 7.30
CA TRP A 275 -9.00 3.29 7.90
C TRP A 275 -8.38 2.90 9.25
N LEU A 276 -7.04 2.94 9.38
CA LEU A 276 -6.36 2.69 10.66
C LEU A 276 -6.69 3.75 11.71
N GLU A 277 -6.86 5.00 11.28
CA GLU A 277 -7.17 6.12 12.18
C GLU A 277 -8.64 6.17 12.60
N SER A 278 -9.56 5.63 11.83
CA SER A 278 -11.00 5.61 12.13
C SER A 278 -11.37 4.69 13.29
N ASP A 279 -10.52 3.72 13.65
CA ASP A 279 -10.76 2.73 14.69
C ASP A 279 -9.73 2.89 15.82
N SER A 280 -10.18 3.34 16.99
CA SER A 280 -9.32 3.55 18.16
C SER A 280 -8.63 2.27 18.67
N GLU A 281 -9.23 1.08 18.43
CA GLU A 281 -8.63 -0.22 18.74
C GLU A 281 -7.48 -0.59 17.80
N ARG A 282 -7.46 -0.01 16.60
CA ARG A 282 -6.41 -0.27 15.58
C ARG A 282 -5.20 0.65 15.71
N ARG A 283 -5.31 1.71 16.52
CA ARG A 283 -4.21 2.66 16.79
C ARG A 283 -3.19 2.15 17.81
N LYS A 284 -3.57 1.12 18.59
CA LYS A 284 -2.72 0.50 19.62
C LYS A 284 -2.02 -0.73 19.05
#